data_178d219f720f009ac39c69a0a2aeb947
#
_entry.id   178d219f720f009ac39c69a0a2aeb947
#
_cell.length_a   1.000
_cell.length_b   1.000
_cell.length_c   1.000
_cell.angle_alpha   90.00
_cell.angle_beta   90.00
_cell.angle_gamma   90.00
#
_symmetry.space_group_name_H-M   'P 1'
#
loop_
_entity.id
_entity.type
_entity.pdbx_description
1 polymer ?
#
loop_
_entity_poly.entity_id
_entity_poly.type
_entity_poly.pdbx_seq_one_letter_code
_entity_poly.pdbx_strand_id
1 'polypeptide(L)' 'MREMKPTCDPNGVYSVKRVCADLGISYKTLRKYRESGYIKPLNPGNVYRPKYSGQSIIDCWHVLCTL' A
#
# COMPACT_ATOMS: atom_id res chain seq x y z
N MET A 1 6.43 -11.21 -10.05
CA MET A 1 7.65 -10.49 -9.63
C MET A 1 7.47 -8.99 -9.78
N ARG A 2 7.97 -8.23 -8.82
CA ARG A 2 7.80 -6.77 -8.81
C ARG A 2 9.06 -6.11 -9.33
N GLU A 3 9.04 -5.80 -10.62
CA GLU A 3 10.22 -5.28 -11.29
C GLU A 3 10.34 -3.76 -11.19
N MET A 4 9.23 -3.07 -10.96
CA MET A 4 9.23 -1.61 -10.92
C MET A 4 8.85 -1.10 -9.56
N LYS A 5 9.73 -0.27 -9.00
CA LYS A 5 9.44 0.41 -7.75
C LYS A 5 8.30 1.41 -7.94
N PRO A 6 7.38 1.53 -6.97
CA PRO A 6 6.32 2.55 -7.05
C PRO A 6 6.91 3.95 -7.19
N THR A 7 6.26 4.77 -8.01
CA THR A 7 6.72 6.14 -8.26
C THR A 7 6.04 7.16 -7.35
N CYS A 8 5.36 6.70 -6.31
CA CYS A 8 4.65 7.59 -5.41
C CYS A 8 5.62 8.40 -4.54
N ASP A 9 5.19 9.62 -4.20
CA ASP A 9 5.94 10.50 -3.31
C ASP A 9 5.80 9.98 -1.87
N PRO A 10 6.90 9.76 -1.13
CA PRO A 10 6.81 9.30 0.26
C PRO A 10 5.96 10.20 1.15
N ASN A 11 5.89 11.50 0.83
CA ASN A 11 5.08 12.46 1.58
C ASN A 11 3.66 12.61 1.01
N GLY A 12 3.34 11.91 -0.07
CA GLY A 12 2.03 11.99 -0.69
C GLY A 12 1.00 11.12 0.03
N VAL A 13 -0.27 11.40 -0.25
CA VAL A 13 -1.40 10.63 0.29
C VAL A 13 -2.14 10.02 -0.89
N TYR A 14 -2.35 8.72 -0.83
CA TYR A 14 -2.92 7.97 -1.94
C TYR A 14 -4.10 7.12 -1.49
N SER A 15 -5.03 6.88 -2.39
CA SER A 15 -6.20 6.03 -2.12
C SER A 15 -5.85 4.55 -2.28
N VAL A 16 -6.77 3.69 -1.82
CA VAL A 16 -6.64 2.24 -1.97
C VAL A 16 -6.43 1.85 -3.44
N LYS A 17 -7.18 2.48 -4.34
CA LYS A 17 -7.08 2.20 -5.77
C LYS A 17 -5.65 2.43 -6.28
N ARG A 18 -5.02 3.53 -5.87
CA ARG A 18 -3.67 3.86 -6.29
C ARG A 18 -2.67 2.86 -5.67
N VAL A 19 -2.86 2.50 -4.40
CA VAL A 19 -1.98 1.53 -3.73
C VAL A 19 -2.02 0.20 -4.47
N CYS A 20 -3.20 -0.29 -4.81
CA CYS A 20 -3.34 -1.55 -5.54
C CYS A 20 -2.67 -1.48 -6.91
N ALA A 21 -2.82 -0.35 -7.61
CA ALA A 21 -2.19 -0.17 -8.91
C ALA A 21 -0.67 -0.15 -8.81
N ASP A 22 -0.13 0.57 -7.82
CA ASP A 22 1.31 0.70 -7.65
C ASP A 22 1.95 -0.61 -7.21
N LEU A 23 1.27 -1.39 -6.39
CA LEU A 23 1.79 -2.67 -5.90
C LEU A 23 1.44 -3.84 -6.83
N GLY A 24 0.55 -3.63 -7.80
CA GLY A 24 0.13 -4.68 -8.70
C GLY A 24 -0.65 -5.79 -8.00
N ILE A 25 -1.46 -5.43 -7.01
CA ILE A 25 -2.25 -6.38 -6.23
C ILE A 25 -3.73 -6.01 -6.26
N SER A 26 -4.58 -6.98 -5.90
CA SER A 26 -6.01 -6.71 -5.79
C SER A 26 -6.32 -6.09 -4.43
N TYR A 27 -7.52 -5.51 -4.31
CA TYR A 27 -8.00 -4.96 -3.03
C TYR A 27 -8.03 -6.03 -1.94
N LYS A 28 -8.44 -7.24 -2.30
CA LYS A 28 -8.50 -8.34 -1.36
C LYS A 28 -7.12 -8.67 -0.79
N THR A 29 -6.11 -8.67 -1.64
CA THR A 29 -4.73 -8.90 -1.23
C THR A 29 -4.23 -7.75 -0.35
N LEU A 30 -4.53 -6.52 -0.71
CA LEU A 30 -4.16 -5.36 0.09
C LEU A 30 -4.76 -5.44 1.49
N ARG A 31 -6.03 -5.81 1.58
CA ARG A 31 -6.70 -5.97 2.88
C ARG A 31 -5.97 -7.01 3.74
N LYS A 32 -5.55 -8.11 3.14
CA LYS A 32 -4.80 -9.15 3.83
C LYS A 32 -3.47 -8.60 4.37
N TYR A 33 -2.75 -7.83 3.57
CA TYR A 33 -1.49 -7.24 4.00
C TYR A 33 -1.69 -6.21 5.11
N ARG A 34 -2.78 -5.45 5.04
CA ARG A 34 -3.11 -4.49 6.10
C ARG A 34 -3.39 -5.21 7.42
N GLU A 35 -4.13 -6.31 7.38
CA GLU A 35 -4.44 -7.11 8.57
C GLU A 35 -3.18 -7.77 9.14
N SER A 36 -2.22 -8.11 8.28
CA SER A 36 -0.95 -8.71 8.70
C SER A 36 0.07 -7.68 9.18
N GLY A 37 -0.23 -6.39 9.04
CA GLY A 37 0.66 -5.34 9.50
C GLY A 37 1.73 -4.91 8.51
N TYR A 38 1.68 -5.38 7.28
CA TYR A 38 2.65 -5.00 6.26
C TYR A 38 2.45 -3.57 5.76
N ILE A 39 1.23 -3.06 5.85
CA ILE A 39 0.92 -1.70 5.44
C ILE A 39 -0.10 -1.12 6.41
N LYS A 40 0.06 0.16 6.75
CA LYS A 40 -0.83 0.83 7.69
C LYS A 40 -1.46 2.07 7.05
N PRO A 41 -2.78 2.26 7.18
CA PRO A 41 -3.43 3.45 6.66
C PRO A 41 -3.10 4.67 7.51
N LEU A 42 -3.16 5.86 6.90
CA LEU A 42 -2.98 7.11 7.62
C LEU A 42 -4.16 7.43 8.54
N ASN A 43 -5.35 6.93 8.18
CA ASN A 43 -6.57 7.18 8.94
C ASN A 43 -7.23 5.85 9.31
N PRO A 44 -6.65 5.08 10.25
CA PRO A 44 -7.12 3.73 10.56
C PRO A 44 -8.57 3.67 11.04
N GLY A 45 -9.12 4.78 11.54
CA GLY A 45 -10.51 4.83 11.94
C GLY A 45 -11.51 4.91 10.80
N ASN A 46 -11.06 5.20 9.58
CA ASN A 46 -11.96 5.32 8.42
C ASN A 46 -11.89 4.04 7.59
N VAL A 47 -12.85 3.14 7.80
CA VAL A 47 -12.88 1.85 7.10
C VAL A 47 -13.42 1.96 5.69
N TYR A 48 -14.09 3.06 5.33
CA TYR A 48 -14.71 3.21 4.02
C TYR A 48 -13.75 3.76 2.98
N ARG A 49 -12.89 4.71 3.38
CA ARG A 49 -11.94 5.35 2.47
C ARG A 49 -10.58 5.50 3.12
N PRO A 50 -9.89 4.38 3.36
CA PRO A 50 -8.56 4.46 3.95
C PRO A 50 -7.59 5.15 3.00
N LYS A 51 -6.70 5.95 3.56
CA LYS A 51 -5.65 6.63 2.83
C LYS A 51 -4.30 6.10 3.28
N TYR A 52 -3.36 6.05 2.36
CA TYR A 52 -2.02 5.53 2.63
C TYR A 52 -0.99 6.56 2.22
N SER A 53 0.09 6.68 2.99
CA SER A 53 1.21 7.52 2.58
C SER A 53 2.03 6.80 1.52
N GLY A 54 2.71 7.58 0.67
CA GLY A 54 3.61 6.99 -0.31
C GLY A 54 4.71 6.16 0.35
N GLN A 55 5.16 6.58 1.54
CA GLN A 55 6.15 5.83 2.29
C GLN A 55 5.64 4.44 2.66
N SER A 56 4.36 4.35 3.09
CA SER A 56 3.75 3.04 3.40
C SER A 56 3.69 2.15 2.17
N ILE A 57 3.39 2.71 1.01
CA ILE A 57 3.36 1.97 -0.24
C ILE A 57 4.76 1.44 -0.58
N ILE A 58 5.77 2.28 -0.46
CA ILE A 58 7.15 1.91 -0.76
C ILE A 58 7.63 0.83 0.20
N ASP A 59 7.35 0.98 1.49
CA ASP A 59 7.74 0.00 2.51
C ASP A 59 7.08 -1.35 2.24
N CYS A 60 5.79 -1.33 1.90
CA CYS A 60 5.07 -2.56 1.56
C CYS A 60 5.66 -3.21 0.32
N TRP A 61 6.02 -2.42 -0.68
CA TRP A 61 6.65 -2.93 -1.89
C TRP A 61 7.98 -3.66 -1.57
N HIS A 62 8.79 -3.08 -0.68
CA HIS A 62 10.04 -3.71 -0.25
C HIS A 62 9.78 -5.07 0.43
N VAL A 63 8.77 -5.12 1.30
CA VAL A 63 8.40 -6.37 1.97
C VAL A 63 7.99 -7.43 0.94
N LEU A 64 7.18 -7.04 -0.03
CA LEU A 64 6.71 -7.96 -1.07
C LEU A 64 7.85 -8.47 -1.94
N CYS A 65 8.87 -7.65 -2.15
CA CYS A 65 10.05 -8.06 -2.94
C CYS A 65 10.93 -9.07 -2.20
N THR A 66 10.84 -9.12 -0.88
CA THR A 66 11.64 -10.05 -0.07
C THR A 66 10.89 -11.34 0.25
N LEU A 67 9.60 -11.39 -0.03
CA LEU A 67 8.82 -12.60 0.15
C LEU A 67 9.02 -13.54 -1.04
#